data_c035f66e767014ada0df78d6ce723593
#
_entry.id   c035f66e767014ada0df78d6ce723593
#
_cell.length_a   1.000
_cell.length_b   1.000
_cell.length_c   1.000
_cell.angle_alpha   90.00
_cell.angle_beta   90.00
_cell.angle_gamma   90.00
#
_symmetry.space_group_name_H-M   'P 1'
#
loop_
_entity.id
_entity.type
_entity.pdbx_description
1 polymer ?
#
loop_
_entity_poly.entity_id
_entity_poly.type
_entity_poly.pdbx_seq_one_letter_code
_entity_poly.pdbx_strand_id
1 'polypeptide(L)'
;MSVHVQNSRMTTAKLRQMKMNGEKIAMLTSYDFTLASLVDEAGIDILLVGDSASNVVCGNQYTLPITVDEMIFLTKGVVRAAQHALVVCDMPFGSYQISEEDAVRNAIKILKESGCDAVKLEGGEEILPAIRHMIQAGVPVMGHLGLTPQSVNQFGGYGLRAKEEAEAEKLLHDAKLLDEAGCFSIVLEKIPAALAAKVTQAVSCPVIGIGAGNQCDGQVLVLHDMLGLNQGFKPKFLRHFASLASVVKDAVSEYITTVKESSFPNAEESY
;
A
#
# COMPACT_ATOMS: atom_id res chain seq x y z
N MET A 1 3.70 -7.93 -34.18
CA MET A 1 2.44 -7.54 -33.51
C MET A 1 2.26 -8.52 -32.36
N SER A 2 2.41 -8.07 -31.12
CA SER A 2 2.12 -8.91 -29.95
C SER A 2 0.62 -9.13 -29.87
N VAL A 3 0.20 -10.37 -29.81
CA VAL A 3 -1.18 -10.73 -29.53
C VAL A 3 -1.47 -10.23 -28.13
N HIS A 4 -2.25 -9.13 -28.01
CA HIS A 4 -2.81 -8.73 -26.74
C HIS A 4 -3.83 -9.80 -26.33
N VAL A 5 -3.41 -10.74 -25.49
CA VAL A 5 -4.32 -11.48 -24.65
C VAL A 5 -5.11 -10.40 -23.91
N GLN A 6 -6.43 -10.44 -23.99
CA GLN A 6 -7.32 -9.59 -23.20
C GLN A 6 -7.06 -9.94 -21.72
N ASN A 7 -6.09 -9.26 -21.14
CA ASN A 7 -5.70 -9.51 -19.77
C ASN A 7 -6.77 -8.88 -18.89
N SER A 8 -7.42 -9.67 -18.09
CA SER A 8 -8.40 -9.22 -17.08
C SER A 8 -7.75 -8.36 -15.98
N ARG A 9 -6.42 -8.17 -16.03
CA ARG A 9 -5.61 -7.46 -15.05
C ARG A 9 -6.08 -6.02 -14.83
N MET A 10 -6.06 -5.58 -13.57
CA MET A 10 -6.37 -4.22 -13.19
C MET A 10 -5.34 -3.25 -13.76
N THR A 11 -5.81 -2.05 -14.14
CA THR A 11 -4.97 -0.96 -14.66
C THR A 11 -5.39 0.37 -14.06
N THR A 12 -4.54 1.37 -14.13
CA THR A 12 -4.84 2.74 -13.66
C THR A 12 -6.09 3.31 -14.36
N ALA A 13 -6.31 2.98 -15.65
CA ALA A 13 -7.49 3.39 -16.40
C ALA A 13 -8.77 2.70 -15.89
N LYS A 14 -8.71 1.40 -15.56
CA LYS A 14 -9.85 0.68 -14.96
C LYS A 14 -10.22 1.23 -13.59
N LEU A 15 -9.24 1.57 -12.74
CA LEU A 15 -9.50 2.19 -11.44
C LEU A 15 -10.24 3.53 -11.59
N ARG A 16 -9.85 4.35 -12.57
CA ARG A 16 -10.56 5.61 -12.89
C ARG A 16 -11.98 5.34 -13.35
N GLN A 17 -12.19 4.30 -14.16
CA GLN A 17 -13.54 3.90 -14.59
C GLN A 17 -14.39 3.41 -13.41
N MET A 18 -13.83 2.66 -12.45
CA MET A 18 -14.53 2.24 -11.23
C MET A 18 -15.04 3.46 -10.45
N LYS A 19 -14.19 4.49 -10.24
CA LYS A 19 -14.65 5.74 -9.62
C LYS A 19 -15.81 6.37 -10.37
N MET A 20 -15.72 6.49 -11.70
CA MET A 20 -16.79 7.06 -12.52
C MET A 20 -18.12 6.27 -12.43
N ASN A 21 -18.03 4.95 -12.25
CA ASN A 21 -19.18 4.06 -12.07
C ASN A 21 -19.70 4.02 -10.62
N GLY A 22 -19.00 4.64 -9.65
CA GLY A 22 -19.31 4.52 -8.22
C GLY A 22 -18.96 3.16 -7.62
N GLU A 23 -18.15 2.36 -8.29
CA GLU A 23 -17.63 1.08 -7.82
C GLU A 23 -16.51 1.30 -6.81
N LYS A 24 -16.52 0.51 -5.73
CA LYS A 24 -15.48 0.64 -4.67
C LYS A 24 -14.26 -0.18 -5.00
N ILE A 25 -13.10 0.38 -4.69
CA ILE A 25 -11.77 -0.19 -4.92
C ILE A 25 -11.27 -0.81 -3.62
N ALA A 26 -10.91 -2.08 -3.66
CA ALA A 26 -10.30 -2.79 -2.54
C ALA A 26 -8.78 -2.89 -2.73
N MET A 27 -8.02 -2.47 -1.72
CA MET A 27 -6.57 -2.47 -1.73
C MET A 27 -6.05 -3.10 -0.44
N LEU A 28 -5.02 -3.94 -0.53
CA LEU A 28 -4.32 -4.52 0.61
C LEU A 28 -2.83 -4.44 0.40
N THR A 29 -2.07 -4.33 1.49
CA THR A 29 -0.62 -4.53 1.39
C THR A 29 -0.29 -6.01 1.20
N SER A 30 0.82 -6.30 0.53
CA SER A 30 1.42 -7.63 0.47
C SER A 30 2.92 -7.52 0.29
N TYR A 31 3.67 -8.52 0.79
CA TYR A 31 5.12 -8.42 0.86
C TYR A 31 5.86 -9.67 0.40
N ASP A 32 5.15 -10.75 0.11
CA ASP A 32 5.70 -12.02 -0.36
C ASP A 32 4.79 -12.69 -1.39
N PHE A 33 5.35 -13.67 -2.09
CA PHE A 33 4.66 -14.41 -3.16
C PHE A 33 3.44 -15.17 -2.67
N THR A 34 3.53 -15.88 -1.54
CA THR A 34 2.49 -16.80 -1.09
C THR A 34 1.23 -16.05 -0.65
N LEU A 35 1.39 -15.03 0.21
CA LEU A 35 0.26 -14.21 0.64
C LEU A 35 -0.31 -13.38 -0.51
N ALA A 36 0.56 -12.85 -1.40
CA ALA A 36 0.11 -12.10 -2.58
C ALA A 36 -0.74 -12.97 -3.52
N SER A 37 -0.39 -14.24 -3.75
CA SER A 37 -1.20 -15.17 -4.55
C SER A 37 -2.58 -15.37 -3.97
N LEU A 38 -2.68 -15.63 -2.65
CA LEU A 38 -3.96 -15.81 -1.97
C LEU A 38 -4.85 -14.55 -2.03
N VAL A 39 -4.24 -13.37 -1.88
CA VAL A 39 -4.95 -12.10 -1.93
C VAL A 39 -5.41 -11.78 -3.36
N ASP A 40 -4.58 -12.05 -4.38
CA ASP A 40 -4.94 -11.87 -5.80
C ASP A 40 -6.07 -12.83 -6.22
N GLU A 41 -5.98 -14.10 -5.83
CA GLU A 41 -7.04 -15.11 -6.06
C GLU A 41 -8.37 -14.73 -5.38
N ALA A 42 -8.32 -14.02 -4.26
CA ALA A 42 -9.51 -13.50 -3.59
C ALA A 42 -10.17 -12.32 -4.32
N GLY A 43 -9.53 -11.77 -5.37
CA GLY A 43 -10.09 -10.74 -6.25
C GLY A 43 -9.82 -9.32 -5.80
N ILE A 44 -8.69 -9.06 -5.13
CA ILE A 44 -8.26 -7.71 -4.77
C ILE A 44 -7.98 -6.86 -6.03
N ASP A 45 -8.27 -5.56 -5.98
CA ASP A 45 -8.02 -4.66 -7.11
C ASP A 45 -6.57 -4.16 -7.13
N ILE A 46 -6.00 -3.85 -5.96
CA ILE A 46 -4.64 -3.32 -5.82
C ILE A 46 -3.87 -4.08 -4.74
N LEU A 47 -2.67 -4.52 -5.08
CA LEU A 47 -1.66 -4.99 -4.14
C LEU A 47 -0.62 -3.87 -3.93
N LEU A 48 -0.47 -3.43 -2.68
CA LEU A 48 0.52 -2.45 -2.29
C LEU A 48 1.72 -3.14 -1.63
N VAL A 49 2.89 -3.00 -2.20
CA VAL A 49 4.12 -3.28 -1.46
C VAL A 49 4.49 -2.01 -0.69
N GLY A 50 3.92 -1.90 0.51
CA GLY A 50 4.07 -0.73 1.36
C GLY A 50 5.40 -0.70 2.10
N ASP A 51 5.92 0.49 2.41
CA ASP A 51 7.08 0.66 3.29
C ASP A 51 6.79 0.21 4.74
N SER A 52 5.53 -0.01 5.09
CA SER A 52 5.08 -0.74 6.28
C SER A 52 5.69 -2.16 6.40
N ALA A 53 6.27 -2.71 5.31
CA ALA A 53 7.13 -3.88 5.35
C ALA A 53 8.28 -3.73 6.37
N SER A 54 8.81 -2.52 6.52
CA SER A 54 9.79 -2.21 7.55
C SER A 54 9.33 -2.62 8.95
N ASN A 55 8.05 -2.42 9.26
CA ASN A 55 7.47 -2.79 10.55
C ASN A 55 7.10 -4.28 10.63
N VAL A 56 6.29 -4.78 9.68
CA VAL A 56 5.65 -6.10 9.80
C VAL A 56 6.48 -7.25 9.26
N VAL A 57 7.48 -6.97 8.41
CA VAL A 57 8.40 -7.98 7.86
C VAL A 57 9.78 -7.87 8.49
N CYS A 58 10.35 -6.66 8.56
CA CYS A 58 11.70 -6.44 9.09
C CYS A 58 11.72 -6.21 10.62
N GLY A 59 10.58 -5.94 11.26
CA GLY A 59 10.48 -5.74 12.72
C GLY A 59 11.02 -4.39 13.20
N ASN A 60 11.19 -3.42 12.32
CA ASN A 60 11.63 -2.08 12.68
C ASN A 60 10.50 -1.29 13.34
N GLN A 61 10.85 -0.32 14.18
CA GLN A 61 9.88 0.55 14.86
C GLN A 61 9.17 1.52 13.90
N TYR A 62 9.86 1.95 12.83
CA TYR A 62 9.38 2.93 11.86
C TYR A 62 9.53 2.41 10.42
N THR A 63 8.87 3.08 9.48
CA THR A 63 9.00 2.76 8.04
C THR A 63 10.32 3.28 7.45
N LEU A 64 11.00 4.22 8.14
CA LEU A 64 12.17 4.95 7.64
C LEU A 64 13.38 4.10 7.22
N PRO A 65 13.73 2.98 7.92
CA PRO A 65 14.97 2.25 7.62
C PRO A 65 14.95 1.45 6.32
N ILE A 66 13.77 1.10 5.81
CA ILE A 66 13.68 0.24 4.61
C ILE A 66 14.26 0.95 3.38
N THR A 67 15.02 0.21 2.57
CA THR A 67 15.75 0.73 1.41
C THR A 67 15.02 0.45 0.10
N VAL A 68 15.42 1.15 -0.98
CA VAL A 68 14.92 0.91 -2.34
C VAL A 68 15.16 -0.53 -2.78
N ASP A 69 16.32 -1.10 -2.46
CA ASP A 69 16.68 -2.46 -2.89
C ASP A 69 15.84 -3.52 -2.14
N GLU A 70 15.55 -3.31 -0.86
CA GLU A 70 14.64 -4.17 -0.10
C GLU A 70 13.21 -4.08 -0.63
N MET A 71 12.72 -2.88 -0.95
CA MET A 71 11.41 -2.70 -1.57
C MET A 71 11.32 -3.41 -2.93
N ILE A 72 12.37 -3.31 -3.76
CA ILE A 72 12.46 -4.04 -5.04
C ILE A 72 12.44 -5.55 -4.80
N PHE A 73 13.19 -6.05 -3.81
CA PHE A 73 13.23 -7.48 -3.49
C PHE A 73 11.85 -8.03 -3.14
N LEU A 74 11.13 -7.37 -2.23
CA LEU A 74 9.77 -7.75 -1.83
C LEU A 74 8.79 -7.65 -3.02
N THR A 75 8.86 -6.57 -3.77
CA THR A 75 7.97 -6.32 -4.90
C THR A 75 8.08 -7.36 -6.00
N LYS A 76 9.28 -7.89 -6.26
CA LYS A 76 9.49 -9.00 -7.23
C LYS A 76 8.63 -10.23 -6.90
N GLY A 77 8.50 -10.58 -5.63
CA GLY A 77 7.65 -11.68 -5.18
C GLY A 77 6.18 -11.42 -5.47
N VAL A 78 5.69 -10.24 -5.10
CA VAL A 78 4.29 -9.82 -5.28
C VAL A 78 3.93 -9.74 -6.77
N VAL A 79 4.79 -9.16 -7.61
CA VAL A 79 4.57 -9.07 -9.06
C VAL A 79 4.43 -10.44 -9.72
N ARG A 80 5.23 -11.43 -9.30
CA ARG A 80 5.11 -12.81 -9.83
C ARG A 80 3.81 -13.49 -9.41
N ALA A 81 3.27 -13.12 -8.25
CA ALA A 81 2.02 -13.65 -7.72
C ALA A 81 0.79 -13.03 -8.40
N ALA A 82 0.83 -11.72 -8.66
CA ALA A 82 -0.31 -10.96 -9.16
C ALA A 82 -0.67 -11.33 -10.61
N GLN A 83 -1.84 -11.92 -10.80
CA GLN A 83 -2.43 -12.22 -12.11
C GLN A 83 -3.51 -11.21 -12.51
N HIS A 84 -4.19 -10.62 -11.53
CA HIS A 84 -5.35 -9.75 -11.70
C HIS A 84 -5.13 -8.34 -11.15
N ALA A 85 -4.55 -8.21 -9.97
CA ALA A 85 -4.37 -6.94 -9.29
C ALA A 85 -3.33 -6.02 -9.95
N LEU A 86 -3.53 -4.71 -9.80
CA LEU A 86 -2.50 -3.70 -10.05
C LEU A 86 -1.48 -3.74 -8.90
N VAL A 87 -0.19 -3.79 -9.19
CA VAL A 87 0.87 -3.80 -8.17
C VAL A 87 1.49 -2.42 -8.05
N VAL A 88 1.41 -1.82 -6.86
CA VAL A 88 2.01 -0.54 -6.51
C VAL A 88 3.14 -0.76 -5.51
N CYS A 89 4.29 -0.12 -5.70
CA CYS A 89 5.42 -0.16 -4.78
C CYS A 89 5.61 1.22 -4.14
N ASP A 90 5.76 1.26 -2.80
CA ASP A 90 6.14 2.50 -2.12
C ASP A 90 7.58 2.88 -2.44
N MET A 91 7.79 4.17 -2.67
CA MET A 91 9.11 4.75 -2.64
C MET A 91 9.50 5.02 -1.19
N PRO A 92 10.54 4.38 -0.65
CA PRO A 92 10.91 4.54 0.76
C PRO A 92 11.49 5.92 1.03
N PHE A 93 11.50 6.31 2.32
CA PHE A 93 12.08 7.56 2.78
C PHE A 93 13.52 7.77 2.28
N GLY A 94 13.82 8.97 1.81
CA GLY A 94 15.14 9.34 1.26
C GLY A 94 15.31 9.02 -0.22
N SER A 95 14.36 8.33 -0.86
CA SER A 95 14.46 7.96 -2.27
C SER A 95 13.90 8.99 -3.25
N TYR A 96 13.13 9.99 -2.76
CA TYR A 96 12.49 11.01 -3.61
C TYR A 96 12.52 12.43 -3.02
N GLN A 97 13.00 12.59 -1.77
CA GLN A 97 13.02 13.89 -1.10
C GLN A 97 14.29 14.71 -1.39
N ILE A 98 15.35 14.10 -1.94
CA ILE A 98 16.66 14.73 -2.11
C ILE A 98 16.69 15.65 -3.33
N SER A 99 16.27 15.12 -4.49
CA SER A 99 16.16 15.86 -5.75
C SER A 99 15.14 15.23 -6.67
N GLU A 100 14.66 16.00 -7.67
CA GLU A 100 13.74 15.49 -8.70
C GLU A 100 14.38 14.38 -9.54
N GLU A 101 15.68 14.52 -9.88
CA GLU A 101 16.44 13.56 -10.66
C GLU A 101 16.62 12.25 -9.91
N ASP A 102 16.91 12.28 -8.60
CA ASP A 102 17.00 11.07 -7.77
C ASP A 102 15.64 10.39 -7.63
N ALA A 103 14.59 11.17 -7.47
CA ALA A 103 13.23 10.66 -7.42
C ALA A 103 12.87 9.88 -8.71
N VAL A 104 13.10 10.46 -9.88
CA VAL A 104 12.84 9.81 -11.17
C VAL A 104 13.73 8.58 -11.36
N ARG A 105 15.02 8.67 -11.01
CA ARG A 105 15.97 7.55 -11.11
C ARG A 105 15.52 6.36 -10.27
N ASN A 106 15.13 6.61 -9.01
CA ASN A 106 14.69 5.56 -8.09
C ASN A 106 13.34 4.98 -8.52
N ALA A 107 12.39 5.80 -8.97
CA ALA A 107 11.11 5.33 -9.50
C ALA A 107 11.30 4.42 -10.73
N ILE A 108 12.13 4.82 -11.68
CA ILE A 108 12.47 4.02 -12.86
C ILE A 108 13.18 2.72 -12.45
N LYS A 109 14.10 2.78 -11.48
CA LYS A 109 14.79 1.60 -10.94
C LYS A 109 13.79 0.62 -10.35
N ILE A 110 12.86 1.08 -9.51
CA ILE A 110 11.81 0.26 -8.90
C ILE A 110 10.98 -0.42 -9.99
N LEU A 111 10.43 0.33 -10.95
CA LEU A 111 9.61 -0.24 -12.03
C LEU A 111 10.36 -1.28 -12.85
N LYS A 112 11.58 -0.95 -13.29
CA LYS A 112 12.37 -1.83 -14.17
C LYS A 112 12.83 -3.11 -13.49
N GLU A 113 13.26 -3.02 -12.23
CA GLU A 113 13.85 -4.16 -11.54
C GLU A 113 12.81 -5.04 -10.87
N SER A 114 11.70 -4.48 -10.39
CA SER A 114 10.63 -5.25 -9.74
C SER A 114 9.53 -5.71 -10.71
N GLY A 115 9.26 -4.93 -11.76
CA GLY A 115 8.15 -5.16 -12.68
C GLY A 115 6.80 -4.67 -12.17
N CYS A 116 6.74 -3.84 -11.11
CA CYS A 116 5.49 -3.26 -10.64
C CYS A 116 4.89 -2.26 -11.65
N ASP A 117 3.60 -1.98 -11.49
CA ASP A 117 2.84 -1.15 -12.43
C ASP A 117 2.94 0.34 -12.10
N ALA A 118 3.18 0.70 -10.83
CA ALA A 118 3.18 2.07 -10.35
C ALA A 118 4.00 2.23 -9.06
N VAL A 119 4.29 3.49 -8.69
CA VAL A 119 4.90 3.84 -7.40
C VAL A 119 3.96 4.69 -6.56
N LYS A 120 4.14 4.68 -5.21
CA LYS A 120 3.46 5.58 -4.28
C LYS A 120 4.48 6.45 -3.55
N LEU A 121 4.12 7.72 -3.30
CA LEU A 121 4.93 8.71 -2.58
C LEU A 121 4.07 9.47 -1.57
N GLU A 122 4.70 9.89 -0.48
CA GLU A 122 4.09 10.67 0.59
C GLU A 122 4.46 12.14 0.48
N GLY A 123 3.45 13.03 0.52
CA GLY A 123 3.58 14.48 0.50
C GLY A 123 2.67 15.14 -0.53
N GLY A 124 2.57 16.46 -0.44
CA GLY A 124 1.74 17.32 -1.28
C GLY A 124 2.57 18.23 -2.19
N GLU A 125 2.33 19.54 -2.06
CA GLU A 125 2.98 20.57 -2.89
C GLU A 125 4.50 20.49 -2.86
N GLU A 126 5.10 20.12 -1.72
CA GLU A 126 6.54 20.04 -1.52
C GLU A 126 7.25 18.99 -2.39
N ILE A 127 6.54 17.94 -2.82
CA ILE A 127 7.09 16.89 -3.70
C ILE A 127 6.49 16.95 -5.12
N LEU A 128 5.65 17.92 -5.40
CA LEU A 128 4.96 18.06 -6.69
C LEU A 128 5.90 18.13 -7.90
N PRO A 129 7.06 18.84 -7.84
CA PRO A 129 8.03 18.85 -8.95
C PRO A 129 8.54 17.43 -9.27
N ALA A 130 8.89 16.63 -8.27
CA ALA A 130 9.32 15.25 -8.45
C ALA A 130 8.22 14.37 -9.06
N ILE A 131 6.97 14.50 -8.59
CA ILE A 131 5.81 13.79 -9.13
C ILE A 131 5.59 14.11 -10.61
N ARG A 132 5.59 15.40 -10.98
CA ARG A 132 5.44 15.83 -12.38
C ARG A 132 6.53 15.26 -13.28
N HIS A 133 7.77 15.27 -12.80
CA HIS A 133 8.91 14.74 -13.55
C HIS A 133 8.79 13.23 -13.74
N MET A 134 8.38 12.47 -12.71
CA MET A 134 8.10 11.02 -12.84
C MET A 134 7.00 10.73 -13.85
N ILE A 135 5.88 11.45 -13.78
CA ILE A 135 4.74 11.26 -14.69
C ILE A 135 5.13 11.60 -16.13
N GLN A 136 5.91 12.67 -16.35
CA GLN A 136 6.46 13.01 -17.67
C GLN A 136 7.41 11.92 -18.20
N ALA A 137 8.14 11.25 -17.31
CA ALA A 137 9.00 10.11 -17.66
C ALA A 137 8.20 8.81 -17.91
N GLY A 138 6.87 8.82 -17.77
CA GLY A 138 6.00 7.66 -18.01
C GLY A 138 5.78 6.77 -16.79
N VAL A 139 6.14 7.20 -15.59
CA VAL A 139 5.93 6.46 -14.33
C VAL A 139 4.54 6.79 -13.78
N PRO A 140 3.63 5.81 -13.61
CA PRO A 140 2.36 6.05 -12.93
C PRO A 140 2.58 6.28 -11.43
N VAL A 141 1.99 7.36 -10.89
CA VAL A 141 2.20 7.79 -9.50
C VAL A 141 0.88 7.78 -8.73
N MET A 142 0.91 7.19 -7.53
CA MET A 142 -0.11 7.30 -6.49
C MET A 142 0.39 8.26 -5.42
N GLY A 143 -0.41 9.29 -5.09
CA GLY A 143 -0.10 10.23 -4.00
C GLY A 143 -0.51 9.66 -2.64
N HIS A 144 0.00 10.24 -1.56
CA HIS A 144 -0.40 9.90 -0.19
C HIS A 144 -0.37 11.14 0.69
N LEU A 145 -1.53 11.49 1.27
CA LEU A 145 -1.76 12.67 2.10
C LEU A 145 -2.39 12.32 3.45
N GLY A 146 -2.34 13.25 4.37
CA GLY A 146 -2.84 13.10 5.73
C GLY A 146 -1.73 12.68 6.69
N LEU A 147 -1.90 11.58 7.40
CA LEU A 147 -0.80 10.96 8.12
C LEU A 147 0.12 10.28 7.11
N THR A 148 1.32 10.78 6.99
CA THR A 148 2.39 10.21 6.19
C THR A 148 3.43 9.60 7.12
N PRO A 149 3.51 8.24 7.25
CA PRO A 149 4.41 7.58 8.19
C PRO A 149 5.88 7.97 8.06
N GLN A 150 6.32 8.30 6.85
CA GLN A 150 7.69 8.79 6.61
C GLN A 150 7.97 10.15 7.29
N SER A 151 6.94 10.92 7.60
CA SER A 151 7.04 12.21 8.31
C SER A 151 6.82 12.09 9.82
N VAL A 152 6.84 10.87 10.39
CA VAL A 152 6.49 10.61 11.80
C VAL A 152 7.30 11.45 12.80
N ASN A 153 8.59 11.66 12.52
CA ASN A 153 9.47 12.48 13.36
C ASN A 153 9.09 13.97 13.32
N GLN A 154 8.70 14.47 12.16
CA GLN A 154 8.21 15.84 11.99
C GLN A 154 6.86 16.05 12.70
N PHE A 155 5.98 15.05 12.65
CA PHE A 155 4.67 15.13 13.28
C PHE A 155 4.69 14.86 14.79
N GLY A 156 5.77 14.30 15.30
CA GLY A 156 5.87 13.88 16.70
C GLY A 156 5.01 12.66 17.04
N GLY A 157 4.63 11.84 16.04
CA GLY A 157 3.88 10.59 16.22
C GLY A 157 2.78 10.37 15.19
N TYR A 158 1.96 9.34 15.43
CA TYR A 158 0.91 8.87 14.52
C TYR A 158 -0.48 9.46 14.87
N GLY A 159 -0.56 10.77 15.15
CA GLY A 159 -1.81 11.47 15.48
C GLY A 159 -2.77 11.58 14.28
N LEU A 160 -4.05 11.89 14.56
CA LEU A 160 -5.02 12.27 13.53
C LEU A 160 -4.60 13.61 12.91
N ARG A 161 -4.53 13.68 11.59
CA ARG A 161 -4.10 14.87 10.82
C ARG A 161 -5.29 15.68 10.32
N ALA A 162 -5.00 16.91 9.90
CA ALA A 162 -5.97 17.82 9.27
C ALA A 162 -7.25 18.03 10.11
N LYS A 163 -7.11 18.14 11.43
CA LYS A 163 -8.19 18.52 12.35
C LYS A 163 -8.43 20.02 12.34
N GLU A 164 -7.35 20.79 12.28
CA GLU A 164 -7.39 22.24 12.24
C GLU A 164 -7.68 22.73 10.82
N GLU A 165 -8.42 23.83 10.71
CA GLU A 165 -8.92 24.35 9.42
C GLU A 165 -7.80 24.60 8.41
N ALA A 166 -6.70 25.23 8.84
CA ALA A 166 -5.57 25.51 7.97
C ALA A 166 -4.90 24.25 7.40
N GLU A 167 -4.78 23.18 8.22
CA GLU A 167 -4.24 21.90 7.76
C GLU A 167 -5.24 21.18 6.83
N ALA A 168 -6.53 21.31 7.09
CA ALA A 168 -7.57 20.74 6.23
C ALA A 168 -7.64 21.44 4.86
N GLU A 169 -7.51 22.76 4.83
CA GLU A 169 -7.43 23.54 3.58
C GLU A 169 -6.19 23.19 2.77
N LYS A 170 -5.01 23.09 3.43
CA LYS A 170 -3.77 22.66 2.79
C LYS A 170 -3.94 21.26 2.19
N LEU A 171 -4.49 20.29 2.92
CA LEU A 171 -4.69 18.93 2.44
C LEU A 171 -5.60 18.88 1.21
N LEU A 172 -6.69 19.66 1.21
CA LEU A 172 -7.58 19.76 0.05
C LEU A 172 -6.88 20.41 -1.16
N HIS A 173 -6.06 21.44 -0.92
CA HIS A 173 -5.24 22.06 -1.94
C HIS A 173 -4.23 21.08 -2.54
N ASP A 174 -3.48 20.40 -1.70
CA ASP A 174 -2.49 19.39 -2.10
C ASP A 174 -3.13 18.26 -2.93
N ALA A 175 -4.30 17.77 -2.51
CA ALA A 175 -5.01 16.73 -3.26
C ALA A 175 -5.38 17.18 -4.69
N LYS A 176 -5.81 18.43 -4.86
CA LYS A 176 -6.08 19.01 -6.20
C LYS A 176 -4.81 19.13 -7.04
N LEU A 177 -3.70 19.57 -6.43
CA LEU A 177 -2.42 19.68 -7.13
C LEU A 177 -1.91 18.32 -7.60
N LEU A 178 -2.08 17.25 -6.78
CA LEU A 178 -1.71 15.89 -7.16
C LEU A 178 -2.58 15.34 -8.29
N ASP A 179 -3.89 15.60 -8.27
CA ASP A 179 -4.82 15.21 -9.35
C ASP A 179 -4.48 15.94 -10.65
N GLU A 180 -4.27 17.27 -10.59
CA GLU A 180 -3.86 18.09 -11.72
C GLU A 180 -2.50 17.70 -12.31
N ALA A 181 -1.57 17.23 -11.47
CA ALA A 181 -0.28 16.72 -11.91
C ALA A 181 -0.39 15.38 -12.64
N GLY A 182 -1.52 14.68 -12.51
CA GLY A 182 -1.79 13.40 -13.18
C GLY A 182 -1.55 12.18 -12.32
N CYS A 183 -1.52 12.28 -10.99
CA CYS A 183 -1.58 11.11 -10.11
C CYS A 183 -2.80 10.26 -10.48
N PHE A 184 -2.61 8.95 -10.62
CA PHE A 184 -3.73 8.07 -10.99
C PHE A 184 -4.64 7.75 -9.81
N SER A 185 -4.18 7.94 -8.56
CA SER A 185 -4.92 7.75 -7.32
C SER A 185 -4.25 8.50 -6.17
N ILE A 186 -4.98 8.75 -5.08
CA ILE A 186 -4.48 9.38 -3.85
C ILE A 186 -4.91 8.56 -2.65
N VAL A 187 -3.98 8.21 -1.76
CA VAL A 187 -4.28 7.64 -0.44
C VAL A 187 -4.53 8.79 0.55
N LEU A 188 -5.57 8.66 1.36
CA LEU A 188 -5.84 9.56 2.50
C LEU A 188 -5.76 8.75 3.78
N GLU A 189 -4.78 9.08 4.64
CA GLU A 189 -4.58 8.36 5.88
C GLU A 189 -4.91 9.22 7.09
N LYS A 190 -5.73 8.64 7.98
CA LYS A 190 -5.96 9.11 9.35
C LYS A 190 -6.31 10.60 9.43
N ILE A 191 -7.35 10.98 8.69
CA ILE A 191 -7.95 12.32 8.65
C ILE A 191 -9.44 12.26 8.99
N PRO A 192 -10.09 13.40 9.32
CA PRO A 192 -11.54 13.44 9.54
C PRO A 192 -12.33 12.94 8.31
N ALA A 193 -13.31 12.05 8.53
CA ALA A 193 -14.12 11.45 7.47
C ALA A 193 -14.86 12.49 6.60
N ALA A 194 -15.32 13.60 7.20
CA ALA A 194 -15.96 14.68 6.45
C ALA A 194 -15.00 15.39 5.49
N LEU A 195 -13.73 15.55 5.87
CA LEU A 195 -12.70 16.10 5.00
C LEU A 195 -12.36 15.13 3.86
N ALA A 196 -12.21 13.83 4.17
CA ALA A 196 -11.98 12.81 3.15
C ALA A 196 -13.09 12.77 2.09
N ALA A 197 -14.35 12.91 2.52
CA ALA A 197 -15.48 13.01 1.60
C ALA A 197 -15.39 14.24 0.68
N LYS A 198 -15.02 15.42 1.24
CA LYS A 198 -14.80 16.65 0.45
C LYS A 198 -13.67 16.46 -0.58
N VAL A 199 -12.53 15.87 -0.18
CA VAL A 199 -11.41 15.60 -1.08
C VAL A 199 -11.85 14.65 -2.20
N THR A 200 -12.53 13.54 -1.85
CA THR A 200 -13.00 12.55 -2.83
C THR A 200 -13.89 13.15 -3.91
N GLN A 201 -14.74 14.12 -3.54
CA GLN A 201 -15.59 14.86 -4.48
C GLN A 201 -14.85 15.93 -5.30
N ALA A 202 -13.73 16.45 -4.77
CA ALA A 202 -13.00 17.57 -5.37
C ALA A 202 -11.95 17.14 -6.41
N VAL A 203 -11.58 15.86 -6.46
CA VAL A 203 -10.57 15.32 -7.38
C VAL A 203 -11.15 14.30 -8.35
N SER A 204 -10.55 14.19 -9.54
CA SER A 204 -10.99 13.26 -10.59
C SER A 204 -10.41 11.86 -10.44
N CYS A 205 -9.21 11.72 -9.84
CA CYS A 205 -8.59 10.44 -9.60
C CYS A 205 -9.24 9.69 -8.40
N PRO A 206 -9.20 8.35 -8.38
CA PRO A 206 -9.64 7.55 -7.24
C PRO A 206 -8.96 7.92 -5.93
N VAL A 207 -9.73 8.00 -4.85
CA VAL A 207 -9.26 8.27 -3.49
C VAL A 207 -9.42 7.01 -2.65
N ILE A 208 -8.32 6.53 -2.06
CA ILE A 208 -8.26 5.34 -1.23
C ILE A 208 -8.07 5.75 0.23
N GLY A 209 -8.97 5.36 1.13
CA GLY A 209 -8.93 5.73 2.53
C GLY A 209 -8.29 4.67 3.41
N ILE A 210 -7.58 5.11 4.46
CA ILE A 210 -7.22 4.31 5.63
C ILE A 210 -7.39 5.16 6.88
N GLY A 211 -8.36 4.82 7.74
CA GLY A 211 -8.72 5.68 8.85
C GLY A 211 -9.27 7.05 8.43
N ALA A 212 -9.88 7.14 7.25
CA ALA A 212 -10.43 8.36 6.65
C ALA A 212 -11.96 8.28 6.40
N GLY A 213 -12.64 7.31 7.00
CA GLY A 213 -14.07 7.07 6.81
C GLY A 213 -14.38 6.28 5.53
N ASN A 214 -15.67 6.08 5.24
CA ASN A 214 -16.17 5.19 4.18
C ASN A 214 -16.63 5.92 2.91
N GLN A 215 -16.46 7.23 2.83
CA GLN A 215 -16.87 8.04 1.67
C GLN A 215 -15.79 8.12 0.57
N CYS A 216 -14.60 7.57 0.80
CA CYS A 216 -13.59 7.42 -0.24
C CYS A 216 -14.03 6.42 -1.32
N ASP A 217 -13.39 6.47 -2.49
CA ASP A 217 -13.66 5.54 -3.60
C ASP A 217 -13.18 4.13 -3.30
N GLY A 218 -12.21 3.97 -2.40
CA GLY A 218 -11.71 2.67 -1.96
C GLY A 218 -11.16 2.70 -0.54
N GLN A 219 -10.66 1.55 -0.08
CA GLN A 219 -10.03 1.39 1.25
C GLN A 219 -8.76 0.55 1.13
N VAL A 220 -7.77 0.86 1.98
CA VAL A 220 -6.57 0.04 2.15
C VAL A 220 -6.38 -0.34 3.61
N LEU A 221 -5.86 -1.53 3.87
CA LEU A 221 -5.36 -1.98 5.16
C LEU A 221 -4.02 -2.70 4.99
N VAL A 222 -3.23 -2.71 6.06
CA VAL A 222 -2.08 -3.60 6.16
C VAL A 222 -2.58 -5.04 6.34
N LEU A 223 -2.19 -5.95 5.45
CA LEU A 223 -2.69 -7.32 5.45
C LEU A 223 -2.45 -8.04 6.79
N HIS A 224 -1.26 -7.88 7.37
CA HIS A 224 -0.90 -8.49 8.66
C HIS A 224 -1.81 -8.01 9.79
N ASP A 225 -2.20 -6.73 9.78
CA ASP A 225 -3.10 -6.16 10.78
C ASP A 225 -4.52 -6.68 10.56
N MET A 226 -5.01 -6.66 9.31
CA MET A 226 -6.34 -7.14 8.95
C MET A 226 -6.55 -8.62 9.31
N LEU A 227 -5.52 -9.45 9.12
CA LEU A 227 -5.55 -10.87 9.45
C LEU A 227 -5.30 -11.16 10.95
N GLY A 228 -5.03 -10.15 11.77
CA GLY A 228 -4.78 -10.32 13.20
C GLY A 228 -3.47 -11.02 13.51
N LEU A 229 -2.47 -10.93 12.64
CA LEU A 229 -1.10 -11.40 12.88
C LEU A 229 -0.37 -10.46 13.84
N ASN A 230 -0.53 -9.14 13.66
CA ASN A 230 0.01 -8.13 14.55
C ASN A 230 -0.95 -7.87 15.72
N GLN A 231 -0.65 -8.43 16.90
CA GLN A 231 -1.54 -8.36 18.07
C GLN A 231 -1.41 -7.07 18.88
N GLY A 232 -0.31 -6.33 18.74
CA GLY A 232 -0.01 -5.10 19.52
C GLY A 232 -0.66 -3.83 18.97
N PHE A 233 -1.08 -3.82 17.70
CA PHE A 233 -1.59 -2.65 17.01
C PHE A 233 -3.11 -2.71 16.83
N LYS A 234 -3.85 -1.83 17.52
CA LYS A 234 -5.33 -1.80 17.48
C LYS A 234 -5.86 -0.37 17.34
N PRO A 235 -5.59 0.31 16.23
CA PRO A 235 -6.17 1.63 15.99
C PRO A 235 -7.67 1.53 15.74
N LYS A 236 -8.41 2.61 16.01
CA LYS A 236 -9.88 2.66 15.88
C LYS A 236 -10.41 2.22 14.50
N PHE A 237 -9.65 2.48 13.45
CA PHE A 237 -10.06 2.18 12.07
C PHE A 237 -9.79 0.73 11.64
N LEU A 238 -9.00 -0.01 12.41
CA LEU A 238 -8.66 -1.39 12.09
C LEU A 238 -9.76 -2.35 12.54
N ARG A 239 -10.27 -3.12 11.60
CA ARG A 239 -11.09 -4.30 11.86
C ARG A 239 -10.26 -5.54 11.57
N HIS A 240 -10.20 -6.46 12.51
CA HIS A 240 -9.67 -7.79 12.24
C HIS A 240 -10.74 -8.62 11.52
N PHE A 241 -10.41 -9.14 10.35
CA PHE A 241 -11.27 -10.06 9.59
C PHE A 241 -10.94 -11.52 9.89
N ALA A 242 -9.79 -11.77 10.53
CA ALA A 242 -9.35 -13.06 11.03
C ALA A 242 -8.52 -12.90 12.31
N SER A 243 -8.16 -14.03 12.95
CA SER A 243 -7.31 -14.11 14.14
C SER A 243 -6.17 -15.10 13.91
N LEU A 244 -5.39 -14.89 12.83
CA LEU A 244 -4.38 -15.85 12.39
C LEU A 244 -3.24 -16.05 13.39
N ALA A 245 -2.94 -15.08 14.26
CA ALA A 245 -1.89 -15.24 15.26
C ALA A 245 -2.19 -16.40 16.24
N SER A 246 -3.46 -16.63 16.63
CA SER A 246 -3.83 -17.79 17.44
C SER A 246 -3.70 -19.09 16.65
N VAL A 247 -4.24 -19.13 15.44
CA VAL A 247 -4.17 -20.30 14.56
C VAL A 247 -2.72 -20.75 14.33
N VAL A 248 -1.83 -19.80 14.04
CA VAL A 248 -0.39 -20.10 13.86
C VAL A 248 0.24 -20.64 15.14
N LYS A 249 -0.05 -20.02 16.30
CA LYS A 249 0.48 -20.50 17.59
C LYS A 249 0.00 -21.90 17.94
N ASP A 250 -1.28 -22.18 17.74
CA ASP A 250 -1.89 -23.47 18.04
C ASP A 250 -1.28 -24.56 17.13
N ALA A 251 -1.20 -24.32 15.83
CA ALA A 251 -0.59 -25.24 14.87
C ALA A 251 0.91 -25.52 15.18
N VAL A 252 1.67 -24.47 15.52
CA VAL A 252 3.08 -24.64 15.92
C VAL A 252 3.20 -25.40 17.24
N SER A 253 2.31 -25.17 18.20
CA SER A 253 2.30 -25.92 19.49
C SER A 253 1.98 -27.39 19.27
N GLU A 254 1.02 -27.72 18.42
CA GLU A 254 0.70 -29.10 18.04
C GLU A 254 1.90 -29.77 17.34
N TYR A 255 2.51 -29.13 16.38
CA TYR A 255 3.73 -29.61 15.71
C TYR A 255 4.84 -29.89 16.71
N ILE A 256 5.11 -28.97 17.65
CA ILE A 256 6.14 -29.17 18.69
C ILE A 256 5.83 -30.38 19.56
N THR A 257 4.57 -30.57 19.95
CA THR A 257 4.13 -31.69 20.78
C THR A 257 4.33 -33.02 20.06
N THR A 258 3.82 -33.14 18.85
CA THR A 258 3.89 -34.37 18.04
C THR A 258 5.33 -34.78 17.72
N VAL A 259 6.22 -33.80 17.43
CA VAL A 259 7.66 -34.07 17.25
C VAL A 259 8.31 -34.60 18.54
N LYS A 260 8.02 -33.95 19.67
CA LYS A 260 8.61 -34.38 20.98
C LYS A 260 8.12 -35.71 21.47
N GLU A 261 6.89 -36.11 21.14
CA GLU A 261 6.29 -37.40 21.44
C GLU A 261 6.64 -38.48 20.42
N SER A 262 7.43 -38.14 19.37
CA SER A 262 7.80 -39.05 18.27
C SER A 262 6.58 -39.64 17.53
N SER A 263 5.46 -38.91 17.51
CA SER A 263 4.26 -39.24 16.75
C SER A 263 4.22 -38.61 15.35
N PHE A 264 5.10 -37.65 15.09
CA PHE A 264 5.37 -37.06 13.77
C PHE A 264 6.88 -37.16 13.43
N PRO A 265 7.29 -37.63 12.23
CA PRO A 265 6.41 -38.28 11.24
C PRO A 265 5.96 -39.65 11.66
N ASN A 266 4.77 -40.07 11.25
CA ASN A 266 4.30 -41.44 11.44
C ASN A 266 4.75 -42.34 10.26
N ALA A 267 4.31 -43.62 10.25
CA ALA A 267 4.71 -44.59 9.25
C ALA A 267 4.24 -44.22 7.81
N GLU A 268 3.10 -43.48 7.68
CA GLU A 268 2.55 -43.05 6.39
C GLU A 268 3.26 -41.81 5.86
N GLU A 269 3.93 -41.08 6.75
CA GLU A 269 4.69 -39.85 6.44
C GLU A 269 6.20 -40.10 6.26
N SER A 270 6.63 -41.37 6.36
CA SER A 270 8.04 -41.79 6.30
C SER A 270 8.35 -42.54 5.00
N TYR A 271 9.56 -42.34 4.45
CA TYR A 271 10.05 -43.01 3.24
C TYR A 271 10.92 -44.20 3.55
#